data_52e9999812f94e7209372fd2c765a5db
#
_entry.id   52e9999812f94e7209372fd2c765a5db
#
_cell.length_a   1.000
_cell.length_b   1.000
_cell.length_c   1.000
_cell.angle_alpha   90.00
_cell.angle_beta   90.00
_cell.angle_gamma   90.00
#
_symmetry.space_group_name_H-M   'P 1'
#
loop_
_entity.id
_entity.type
_entity.pdbx_description
1 polymer ?
#
loop_
_entity_poly.entity_id
_entity_poly.type
_entity_poly.pdbx_seq_one_letter_code
_entity_poly.pdbx_strand_id
1 'polypeptide(L)'
;ATIDADEGCIFTYGYLLRENGVCRKEWGGEHCFRPTFGISTYRVYDEWLQISRDHAFLSSAIRQSGIFRKTTEKENPASAVGVRFEVTAPALLPQETLAVVGSFTKQSWSVEEDCLMSDARYPVWSVTLPPEILRLPVEYKFVVVDKSTRRIVAWEEGDNRRLPLLVERAGETIVVNGGHLRLFRPLWKGA
;
A
#
# COMPACT_ATOMS: atom_id res chain seq x y z
N ALA A 1 0.46 -16.02 -12.62
CA ALA A 1 -0.26 -15.95 -13.89
C ALA A 1 0.27 -14.75 -14.68
N THR A 2 0.31 -14.84 -15.99
CA THR A 2 0.56 -13.71 -16.89
C THR A 2 -0.77 -13.36 -17.53
N ILE A 3 -1.09 -12.08 -17.57
CA ILE A 3 -2.32 -11.55 -18.14
C ILE A 3 -1.92 -10.44 -19.10
N ASP A 4 -2.33 -10.58 -20.36
CA ASP A 4 -2.20 -9.52 -21.36
C ASP A 4 -3.48 -8.67 -21.32
N ALA A 5 -3.33 -7.36 -21.32
CA ALA A 5 -4.45 -6.46 -21.22
C ALA A 5 -4.20 -5.14 -21.95
N ASP A 6 -5.28 -4.53 -22.41
CA ASP A 6 -5.26 -3.23 -23.06
C ASP A 6 -4.96 -2.09 -22.07
N GLU A 7 -4.44 -0.99 -22.56
CA GLU A 7 -4.19 0.21 -21.76
C GLU A 7 -5.49 0.72 -21.11
N GLY A 8 -5.39 1.10 -19.84
CA GLY A 8 -6.50 1.64 -19.06
C GLY A 8 -7.41 0.61 -18.41
N CYS A 9 -7.15 -0.68 -18.59
CA CYS A 9 -7.88 -1.73 -17.87
C CYS A 9 -7.66 -1.64 -16.38
N ILE A 10 -8.73 -1.88 -15.61
CA ILE A 10 -8.66 -2.05 -14.16
C ILE A 10 -8.88 -3.54 -13.89
N PHE A 11 -7.94 -4.14 -13.17
CA PHE A 11 -8.06 -5.53 -12.75
C PHE A 11 -8.62 -5.62 -11.35
N THR A 12 -9.66 -6.42 -11.19
CA THR A 12 -10.15 -6.83 -9.88
C THR A 12 -9.99 -8.34 -9.76
N TYR A 13 -9.42 -8.78 -8.66
CA TYR A 13 -9.15 -10.21 -8.42
C TYR A 13 -9.15 -10.50 -6.92
N GLY A 14 -9.20 -11.77 -6.57
CA GLY A 14 -9.14 -12.21 -5.19
C GLY A 14 -8.52 -13.57 -5.08
N TYR A 15 -8.12 -13.93 -3.88
CA TYR A 15 -7.50 -15.20 -3.59
C TYR A 15 -8.44 -16.14 -2.85
N LEU A 16 -8.32 -17.41 -3.18
CA LEU A 16 -9.02 -18.51 -2.52
C LEU A 16 -7.98 -19.49 -1.98
N LEU A 17 -8.00 -19.72 -0.67
CA LEU A 17 -7.23 -20.77 -0.04
C LEU A 17 -8.08 -22.05 -0.03
N ARG A 18 -7.56 -23.10 -0.63
CA ARG A 18 -8.18 -24.43 -0.59
C ARG A 18 -7.34 -25.40 0.25
N GLU A 19 -7.90 -25.83 1.36
CA GLU A 19 -7.24 -26.73 2.29
C GLU A 19 -8.24 -27.81 2.73
N ASN A 20 -7.86 -29.08 2.63
CA ASN A 20 -8.69 -30.23 3.04
C ASN A 20 -10.12 -30.21 2.48
N GLY A 21 -10.31 -29.76 1.25
CA GLY A 21 -11.63 -29.66 0.61
C GLY A 21 -12.45 -28.43 1.02
N VAL A 22 -11.97 -27.63 1.96
CA VAL A 22 -12.61 -26.38 2.38
C VAL A 22 -11.99 -25.22 1.59
N CYS A 23 -12.86 -24.40 0.99
CA CYS A 23 -12.46 -23.15 0.36
C CYS A 23 -12.68 -21.97 1.31
N ARG A 24 -11.64 -21.19 1.57
CA ARG A 24 -11.73 -19.92 2.27
C ARG A 24 -11.37 -18.79 1.31
N LYS A 25 -12.25 -17.82 1.19
CA LYS A 25 -11.96 -16.56 0.49
C LYS A 25 -11.28 -15.61 1.45
N GLU A 26 -10.34 -14.82 0.95
CA GLU A 26 -9.79 -13.71 1.73
C GLU A 26 -10.88 -12.69 2.10
N TRP A 27 -10.66 -11.97 3.18
CA TRP A 27 -11.59 -10.96 3.67
C TRP A 27 -11.41 -9.64 2.92
N GLY A 28 -12.48 -8.83 2.87
CA GLY A 28 -12.41 -7.46 2.35
C GLY A 28 -12.73 -7.32 0.88
N GLY A 29 -13.00 -8.42 0.19
CA GLY A 29 -13.45 -8.40 -1.20
C GLY A 29 -12.33 -8.66 -2.19
N GLU A 30 -12.08 -7.72 -3.08
CA GLU A 30 -11.19 -7.91 -4.22
C GLU A 30 -10.01 -6.94 -4.13
N HIS A 31 -8.84 -7.43 -4.53
CA HIS A 31 -7.73 -6.57 -4.87
C HIS A 31 -8.06 -5.80 -6.14
N CYS A 32 -7.63 -4.56 -6.19
CA CYS A 32 -7.80 -3.73 -7.37
C CYS A 32 -6.43 -3.23 -7.81
N PHE A 33 -6.05 -3.60 -9.01
CA PHE A 33 -4.82 -3.13 -9.63
C PHE A 33 -5.14 -2.20 -10.80
N ARG A 34 -4.54 -1.02 -10.79
CA ARG A 34 -4.64 -0.03 -11.85
C ARG A 34 -3.27 0.20 -12.47
N PRO A 35 -3.05 -0.21 -13.72
CA PRO A 35 -1.85 0.15 -14.46
C PRO A 35 -1.69 1.67 -14.59
N THR A 36 -0.47 2.14 -14.58
CA THR A 36 -0.14 3.54 -14.90
C THR A 36 0.16 3.65 -16.39
N PHE A 37 -0.34 4.68 -17.02
CA PHE A 37 -0.10 4.93 -18.45
C PHE A 37 1.40 4.93 -18.77
N GLY A 38 1.77 4.28 -19.85
CA GLY A 38 3.16 4.21 -20.33
C GLY A 38 4.05 3.16 -19.68
N ILE A 39 3.54 2.38 -18.73
CA ILE A 39 4.25 1.24 -18.15
C ILE A 39 3.62 -0.04 -18.66
N SER A 40 4.39 -0.86 -19.37
CA SER A 40 3.89 -2.04 -20.07
C SER A 40 3.96 -3.33 -19.26
N THR A 41 4.80 -3.41 -18.24
CA THR A 41 5.03 -4.63 -17.49
C THR A 41 5.00 -4.39 -15.98
N TYR A 42 4.22 -5.21 -15.30
CA TYR A 42 4.08 -5.14 -13.84
C TYR A 42 4.27 -6.53 -13.22
N ARG A 43 4.83 -6.54 -12.03
CA ARG A 43 4.82 -7.69 -11.14
C ARG A 43 4.19 -7.27 -9.82
N VAL A 44 3.13 -7.97 -9.42
CA VAL A 44 2.36 -7.62 -8.23
C VAL A 44 2.64 -8.64 -7.13
N TYR A 45 2.97 -8.15 -5.95
CA TYR A 45 3.12 -8.93 -4.73
C TYR A 45 2.01 -8.50 -3.77
N ASP A 46 1.11 -9.42 -3.44
CA ASP A 46 -0.02 -9.18 -2.54
C ASP A 46 0.18 -9.89 -1.21
N GLU A 47 -0.29 -9.26 -0.15
CA GLU A 47 -0.54 -9.94 1.12
C GLU A 47 -1.97 -10.48 1.17
N TRP A 48 -2.13 -11.65 1.79
CA TRP A 48 -3.45 -12.20 2.08
C TRP A 48 -4.24 -11.24 2.96
N LEU A 49 -5.43 -10.83 2.51
CA LEU A 49 -6.30 -9.94 3.26
C LEU A 49 -6.98 -10.69 4.40
N GLN A 50 -6.65 -10.27 5.63
CA GLN A 50 -7.30 -10.75 6.86
C GLN A 50 -8.28 -9.71 7.38
N ILE A 51 -9.19 -10.12 8.27
CA ILE A 51 -10.08 -9.19 8.96
C ILE A 51 -9.22 -8.19 9.73
N SER A 52 -9.29 -6.94 9.31
CA SER A 52 -8.61 -5.82 9.99
C SER A 52 -9.41 -5.36 11.19
N ARG A 53 -8.75 -4.74 12.17
CA ARG A 53 -9.44 -4.04 13.28
C ARG A 53 -10.30 -2.88 12.77
N ASP A 54 -9.94 -2.28 11.64
CA ASP A 54 -10.67 -1.21 10.98
C ASP A 54 -11.71 -1.73 9.96
N HIS A 55 -12.15 -2.98 10.11
CA HIS A 55 -13.02 -3.63 9.11
C HIS A 55 -14.30 -2.85 8.79
N ALA A 56 -14.84 -2.11 9.75
CA ALA A 56 -16.01 -1.27 9.52
C ALA A 56 -15.75 -0.19 8.45
N PHE A 57 -14.57 0.45 8.48
CA PHE A 57 -14.18 1.47 7.50
C PHE A 57 -13.84 0.90 6.13
N LEU A 58 -13.53 -0.39 6.07
CA LEU A 58 -13.20 -1.09 4.84
C LEU A 58 -14.42 -1.75 4.19
N SER A 59 -15.57 -1.71 4.86
CA SER A 59 -16.81 -2.26 4.31
C SER A 59 -17.25 -1.51 3.06
N SER A 60 -17.91 -2.23 2.14
CA SER A 60 -18.44 -1.63 0.91
C SER A 60 -19.45 -0.52 1.20
N ALA A 61 -20.24 -0.66 2.27
CA ALA A 61 -21.21 0.36 2.67
C ALA A 61 -20.55 1.70 3.00
N ILE A 62 -19.43 1.68 3.76
CA ILE A 62 -18.70 2.90 4.09
C ILE A 62 -17.93 3.43 2.88
N ARG A 63 -17.27 2.57 2.11
CA ARG A 63 -16.55 2.99 0.90
C ARG A 63 -17.46 3.66 -0.14
N GLN A 64 -18.72 3.25 -0.21
CA GLN A 64 -19.72 3.80 -1.15
C GLN A 64 -20.47 5.01 -0.60
N SER A 65 -20.44 5.24 0.71
CA SER A 65 -21.24 6.31 1.36
C SER A 65 -20.70 7.73 1.15
N GLY A 66 -19.56 7.91 0.49
CA GLY A 66 -18.95 9.23 0.26
C GLY A 66 -18.36 9.89 1.51
N ILE A 67 -18.27 9.16 2.62
CA ILE A 67 -17.63 9.63 3.86
C ILE A 67 -16.10 9.81 3.68
N PHE A 68 -15.55 9.22 2.63
CA PHE A 68 -14.14 9.37 2.32
C PHE A 68 -13.82 10.81 1.92
N ARG A 69 -12.75 11.34 2.51
CA ARG A 69 -12.29 12.68 2.14
C ARG A 69 -11.95 12.70 0.65
N LYS A 70 -12.28 13.80 0.00
CA LYS A 70 -11.80 14.07 -1.35
C LYS A 70 -10.30 14.30 -1.27
N THR A 71 -9.54 13.57 -2.02
CA THR A 71 -8.11 13.84 -2.16
C THR A 71 -7.91 15.10 -2.97
N THR A 72 -6.99 15.94 -2.54
CA THR A 72 -6.58 17.15 -3.28
C THR A 72 -5.39 16.90 -4.19
N GLU A 73 -4.67 15.82 -3.93
CA GLU A 73 -3.53 15.43 -4.74
C GLU A 73 -4.01 14.77 -6.04
N LYS A 74 -3.48 15.25 -7.14
CA LYS A 74 -3.58 14.54 -8.41
C LYS A 74 -2.54 13.43 -8.39
N GLU A 75 -2.93 12.26 -8.85
CA GLU A 75 -1.96 11.19 -9.10
C GLU A 75 -0.88 11.76 -10.03
N ASN A 76 0.33 11.86 -9.55
CA ASN A 76 1.45 12.23 -10.40
C ASN A 76 1.74 11.01 -11.28
N PRO A 77 1.55 11.10 -12.59
CA PRO A 77 1.87 10.01 -13.49
C PRO A 77 3.38 9.85 -13.68
N ALA A 78 4.17 10.39 -12.75
CA ALA A 78 5.61 10.18 -12.75
C ALA A 78 5.86 8.68 -12.77
N SER A 79 5.92 8.21 -13.96
CA SER A 79 6.27 6.90 -14.43
C SER A 79 7.68 6.53 -13.98
N ALA A 80 7.84 6.35 -12.71
CA ALA A 80 9.08 5.77 -12.25
C ALA A 80 8.90 4.26 -12.38
N VAL A 81 9.55 3.67 -13.37
CA VAL A 81 9.96 2.27 -13.30
C VAL A 81 10.61 2.09 -11.94
N GLY A 82 10.10 1.19 -11.14
CA GLY A 82 10.59 1.04 -9.78
C GLY A 82 9.73 0.10 -8.94
N VAL A 83 9.87 0.22 -7.63
CA VAL A 83 9.08 -0.53 -6.67
C VAL A 83 8.02 0.37 -6.07
N ARG A 84 6.76 0.10 -6.39
CA ARG A 84 5.59 0.83 -5.88
C ARG A 84 5.02 0.11 -4.68
N PHE A 85 5.09 0.75 -3.53
CA PHE A 85 4.42 0.30 -2.31
C PHE A 85 3.01 0.85 -2.26
N GLU A 86 2.05 0.00 -1.93
CA GLU A 86 0.64 0.36 -1.77
C GLU A 86 0.11 -0.20 -0.45
N VAL A 87 -0.73 0.57 0.24
CA VAL A 87 -1.41 0.11 1.45
C VAL A 87 -2.75 0.82 1.63
N THR A 88 -3.77 0.10 2.07
CA THR A 88 -5.07 0.69 2.39
C THR A 88 -5.10 1.19 3.82
N ALA A 89 -5.36 2.47 4.01
CA ALA A 89 -5.41 3.11 5.32
C ALA A 89 -6.50 4.19 5.39
N PRO A 90 -7.75 3.81 5.70
CA PRO A 90 -8.87 4.76 5.73
C PRO A 90 -8.94 5.60 7.01
N ALA A 91 -8.29 5.18 8.09
CA ALA A 91 -8.48 5.73 9.44
C ALA A 91 -7.38 6.71 9.87
N LEU A 92 -6.84 7.51 8.95
CA LEU A 92 -5.85 8.54 9.27
C LEU A 92 -6.50 9.90 9.53
N LEU A 93 -5.91 10.68 10.43
CA LEU A 93 -6.33 12.04 10.70
C LEU A 93 -5.89 12.98 9.56
N PRO A 94 -6.56 14.14 9.36
CA PRO A 94 -6.22 15.08 8.28
C PRO A 94 -4.77 15.60 8.31
N GLN A 95 -4.21 15.74 9.51
CA GLN A 95 -2.83 16.18 9.72
C GLN A 95 -1.79 15.09 9.54
N GLU A 96 -2.21 13.87 9.27
CA GLU A 96 -1.35 12.72 9.13
C GLU A 96 -1.16 12.30 7.69
N THR A 97 -0.03 11.69 7.43
CA THR A 97 0.30 11.02 6.16
C THR A 97 0.97 9.69 6.46
N LEU A 98 1.22 8.91 5.44
CA LEU A 98 1.99 7.68 5.54
C LEU A 98 3.38 7.86 4.95
N ALA A 99 4.30 7.05 5.46
CA ALA A 99 5.59 6.80 4.83
C ALA A 99 5.90 5.30 4.88
N VAL A 100 6.72 4.86 3.95
CA VAL A 100 7.38 3.56 4.03
C VAL A 100 8.81 3.76 4.55
N VAL A 101 9.17 3.06 5.60
CA VAL A 101 10.51 3.12 6.20
C VAL A 101 11.09 1.71 6.31
N GLY A 102 12.40 1.61 6.31
CA GLY A 102 13.00 0.29 6.37
C GLY A 102 14.52 0.31 6.40
N SER A 103 15.10 -0.85 6.19
CA SER A 103 16.56 -1.04 6.14
C SER A 103 17.25 -0.29 4.99
N PHE A 104 16.48 0.21 4.04
CA PHE A 104 16.94 0.93 2.84
C PHE A 104 17.06 2.44 3.02
N THR A 105 16.44 3.02 4.04
CA THR A 105 16.51 4.47 4.28
C THR A 105 17.91 4.88 4.74
N LYS A 106 18.37 6.09 4.40
CA LYS A 106 19.72 6.60 4.66
C LYS A 106 20.13 6.48 6.12
N GLN A 107 19.23 6.88 7.01
CA GLN A 107 19.29 6.51 8.41
C GLN A 107 18.26 5.40 8.60
N SER A 108 18.71 4.19 8.78
CA SER A 108 17.86 3.01 8.88
C SER A 108 16.59 3.29 9.71
N TRP A 109 15.41 3.01 9.13
CA TRP A 109 14.09 3.23 9.74
C TRP A 109 13.71 4.70 9.97
N SER A 110 14.32 5.64 9.24
CA SER A 110 13.97 7.06 9.29
C SER A 110 12.95 7.45 8.21
N VAL A 111 12.22 8.53 8.46
CA VAL A 111 11.33 9.13 7.45
C VAL A 111 12.15 10.00 6.52
N GLU A 112 12.08 9.73 5.23
CA GLU A 112 12.66 10.54 4.17
C GLU A 112 11.55 11.10 3.28
N GLU A 113 11.80 12.25 2.63
CA GLU A 113 10.78 12.91 1.81
C GLU A 113 10.32 12.01 0.66
N ASP A 114 11.26 11.31 0.02
CA ASP A 114 10.99 10.40 -1.08
C ASP A 114 10.20 9.15 -0.66
N CYS A 115 10.10 8.89 0.64
CA CYS A 115 9.38 7.75 1.21
C CYS A 115 7.95 8.09 1.66
N LEU A 116 7.56 9.37 1.54
CA LEU A 116 6.19 9.79 1.86
C LEU A 116 5.21 9.29 0.81
N MET A 117 4.07 8.80 1.28
CA MET A 117 3.06 8.20 0.42
C MET A 117 2.00 9.23 0.01
N SER A 118 1.59 9.17 -1.25
CA SER A 118 0.48 9.95 -1.79
C SER A 118 -0.86 9.28 -1.48
N ASP A 119 -1.87 10.09 -1.17
CA ASP A 119 -3.25 9.68 -0.96
C ASP A 119 -4.15 9.96 -2.17
N ALA A 120 -3.57 10.20 -3.34
CA ALA A 120 -4.32 10.51 -4.56
C ALA A 120 -5.40 9.47 -4.92
N ARG A 121 -5.19 8.23 -4.48
CA ARG A 121 -6.13 7.12 -4.64
C ARG A 121 -6.77 6.67 -3.32
N TYR A 122 -6.94 7.61 -2.38
CA TYR A 122 -7.55 7.30 -1.08
C TYR A 122 -8.75 6.37 -1.20
N PRO A 123 -8.90 5.32 -0.37
CA PRO A 123 -8.12 5.01 0.84
C PRO A 123 -6.80 4.23 0.60
N VAL A 124 -6.39 4.06 -0.64
CA VAL A 124 -5.10 3.45 -0.98
C VAL A 124 -4.03 4.54 -1.03
N TRP A 125 -2.98 4.32 -0.27
CA TRP A 125 -1.79 5.16 -0.23
C TRP A 125 -0.69 4.49 -1.03
N SER A 126 0.09 5.26 -1.76
CA SER A 126 1.16 4.72 -2.60
C SER A 126 2.38 5.61 -2.67
N VAL A 127 3.54 4.98 -2.84
CA VAL A 127 4.81 5.63 -3.18
C VAL A 127 5.60 4.71 -4.11
N THR A 128 6.27 5.28 -5.10
CA THR A 128 7.18 4.54 -5.98
C THR A 128 8.62 4.93 -5.64
N LEU A 129 9.43 3.94 -5.30
CA LEU A 129 10.83 4.12 -4.99
C LEU A 129 11.68 3.59 -6.14
N PRO A 130 12.77 4.28 -6.49
CA PRO A 130 13.71 3.77 -7.49
C PRO A 130 14.38 2.49 -6.95
N PRO A 131 14.57 1.48 -7.80
CA PRO A 131 15.08 0.17 -7.35
C PRO A 131 16.49 0.26 -6.76
N GLU A 132 17.28 1.25 -7.16
CA GLU A 132 18.67 1.44 -6.72
C GLU A 132 18.80 1.71 -5.22
N ILE A 133 17.76 2.26 -4.58
CA ILE A 133 17.78 2.49 -3.13
C ILE A 133 17.38 1.24 -2.34
N LEU A 134 16.75 0.28 -2.98
CA LEU A 134 16.26 -0.95 -2.37
C LEU A 134 17.31 -2.06 -2.48
N ARG A 135 18.25 -2.09 -1.53
CA ARG A 135 19.22 -3.19 -1.44
C ARG A 135 18.55 -4.44 -0.88
N LEU A 136 18.06 -5.28 -1.74
CA LEU A 136 17.31 -6.50 -1.39
C LEU A 136 18.21 -7.59 -0.76
N PRO A 137 17.69 -8.37 0.22
CA PRO A 137 16.34 -8.32 0.77
C PRO A 137 16.11 -7.11 1.68
N VAL A 138 14.89 -6.56 1.66
CA VAL A 138 14.52 -5.37 2.44
C VAL A 138 13.54 -5.75 3.53
N GLU A 139 13.77 -5.27 4.74
CA GLU A 139 12.75 -5.19 5.78
C GLU A 139 12.17 -3.78 5.81
N TYR A 140 10.84 -3.69 5.89
CA TYR A 140 10.14 -2.41 5.88
C TYR A 140 8.89 -2.42 6.76
N LYS A 141 8.38 -1.23 7.07
CA LYS A 141 7.07 -0.98 7.69
C LYS A 141 6.44 0.26 7.11
N PHE A 142 5.12 0.31 7.19
CA PHE A 142 4.41 1.55 7.03
C PHE A 142 4.34 2.27 8.38
N VAL A 143 4.50 3.59 8.34
CA VAL A 143 4.43 4.43 9.53
C VAL A 143 3.51 5.61 9.28
N VAL A 144 2.82 6.03 10.34
CA VAL A 144 2.03 7.26 10.33
C VAL A 144 2.93 8.41 10.73
N VAL A 145 2.91 9.47 9.95
CA VAL A 145 3.76 10.63 10.09
C VAL A 145 2.90 11.89 10.25
N ASP A 146 3.23 12.75 11.19
CA ASP A 146 2.65 14.09 11.26
C ASP A 146 3.19 14.97 10.13
N LYS A 147 2.29 15.56 9.33
CA LYS A 147 2.64 16.36 8.14
C LYS A 147 3.49 17.59 8.46
N SER A 148 3.26 18.19 9.62
CA SER A 148 3.91 19.45 10.02
C SER A 148 5.29 19.23 10.60
N THR A 149 5.43 18.21 11.42
CA THR A 149 6.67 17.94 12.17
C THR A 149 7.56 16.88 11.50
N ARG A 150 7.02 16.14 10.54
CA ARG A 150 7.67 14.99 9.89
C ARG A 150 8.08 13.88 10.86
N ARG A 151 7.51 13.88 12.07
CA ARG A 151 7.78 12.86 13.08
C ARG A 151 6.84 11.67 12.93
N ILE A 152 7.35 10.49 13.19
CA ILE A 152 6.55 9.27 13.27
C ILE A 152 5.67 9.39 14.53
N VAL A 153 4.36 9.29 14.33
CA VAL A 153 3.36 9.30 15.41
C VAL A 153 2.80 7.91 15.70
N ALA A 154 2.92 6.98 14.77
CA ALA A 154 2.58 5.59 15.01
C ALA A 154 3.32 4.66 14.05
N TRP A 155 3.68 3.51 14.57
CA TRP A 155 4.26 2.40 13.83
C TRP A 155 3.20 1.36 13.49
N GLU A 156 3.34 0.73 12.34
CA GLU A 156 2.58 -0.46 12.01
C GLU A 156 2.85 -1.58 13.01
N GLU A 157 1.80 -2.30 13.41
CA GLU A 157 1.89 -3.41 14.36
C GLU A 157 2.44 -4.69 13.72
N GLY A 158 2.87 -5.61 14.58
CA GLY A 158 3.40 -6.91 14.19
C GLY A 158 4.84 -6.86 13.72
N ASP A 159 5.27 -7.94 13.08
CA ASP A 159 6.64 -8.08 12.57
C ASP A 159 6.92 -7.14 11.39
N ASN A 160 8.21 -6.92 11.12
CA ASN A 160 8.62 -6.22 9.92
C ASN A 160 8.14 -6.97 8.68
N ARG A 161 7.67 -6.22 7.69
CA ARG A 161 7.38 -6.76 6.38
C ARG A 161 8.69 -7.05 5.67
N ARG A 162 8.69 -8.02 4.79
CA ARG A 162 9.89 -8.42 4.04
C ARG A 162 9.61 -8.40 2.56
N LEU A 163 10.44 -7.69 1.83
CA LEU A 163 10.48 -7.77 0.39
C LEU A 163 11.62 -8.73 0.01
N PRO A 164 11.28 -9.87 -0.62
CA PRO A 164 12.28 -10.87 -0.98
C PRO A 164 13.19 -10.33 -2.10
N LEU A 165 14.24 -11.07 -2.41
CA LEU A 165 15.08 -10.78 -3.57
C LEU A 165 14.22 -10.76 -4.84
N LEU A 166 14.22 -9.62 -5.49
CA LEU A 166 13.52 -9.39 -6.75
C LEU A 166 14.56 -9.41 -7.87
N VAL A 167 14.31 -10.22 -8.86
CA VAL A 167 15.09 -10.13 -10.11
C VAL A 167 14.53 -8.94 -10.89
N GLU A 168 15.26 -7.86 -10.92
CA GLU A 168 14.90 -6.69 -11.71
C GLU A 168 14.91 -7.03 -13.20
N ARG A 169 13.89 -6.56 -13.89
CA ARG A 169 13.84 -6.58 -15.35
C ARG A 169 13.68 -5.14 -15.84
N ALA A 170 14.47 -4.77 -16.83
CA ALA A 170 14.41 -3.42 -17.36
C ALA A 170 12.99 -3.07 -17.83
N GLY A 171 12.47 -1.92 -17.38
CA GLY A 171 11.14 -1.44 -17.75
C GLY A 171 9.97 -2.05 -16.96
N GLU A 172 10.23 -2.91 -15.97
CA GLU A 172 9.20 -3.50 -15.12
C GLU A 172 8.96 -2.63 -13.89
N THR A 173 7.69 -2.44 -13.53
CA THR A 173 7.31 -1.88 -12.24
C THR A 173 6.84 -3.00 -11.32
N ILE A 174 7.47 -3.09 -10.15
CA ILE A 174 7.09 -4.03 -9.11
C ILE A 174 6.10 -3.34 -8.17
N VAL A 175 4.92 -3.92 -8.02
CA VAL A 175 3.90 -3.43 -7.08
C VAL A 175 3.87 -4.31 -5.85
N VAL A 176 4.14 -3.71 -4.70
CA VAL A 176 4.08 -4.36 -3.39
C VAL A 176 2.81 -3.92 -2.70
N ASN A 177 1.79 -4.77 -2.75
CA ASN A 177 0.51 -4.49 -2.13
C ASN A 177 0.52 -4.99 -0.68
N GLY A 178 0.66 -4.06 0.26
CA GLY A 178 0.67 -4.33 1.70
C GLY A 178 -0.70 -4.60 2.31
N GLY A 179 -1.76 -4.71 1.49
CA GLY A 179 -3.11 -4.97 2.00
C GLY A 179 -3.61 -3.83 2.88
N HIS A 180 -3.98 -4.14 4.12
CA HIS A 180 -4.45 -3.15 5.09
C HIS A 180 -3.34 -2.74 6.05
N LEU A 181 -3.28 -1.44 6.37
CA LEU A 181 -2.39 -0.94 7.41
C LEU A 181 -2.72 -1.60 8.75
N ARG A 182 -1.75 -2.25 9.37
CA ARG A 182 -1.88 -2.90 10.68
C ARG A 182 -1.67 -1.87 11.78
N LEU A 183 -2.66 -1.02 12.01
CA LEU A 183 -2.58 0.04 12.99
C LEU A 183 -3.64 -0.16 14.09
N PHE A 184 -3.20 -0.22 15.36
CA PHE A 184 -4.11 -0.14 16.49
C PHE A 184 -4.18 1.30 16.97
N ARG A 185 -5.29 1.95 16.67
CA ARG A 185 -5.67 3.21 17.29
C ARG A 185 -7.04 3.06 17.92
N PRO A 186 -7.21 3.45 19.19
CA PRO A 186 -8.55 3.66 19.69
C PRO A 186 -9.17 4.77 18.84
N LEU A 187 -10.27 4.48 18.13
CA LEU A 187 -10.99 5.41 17.26
C LEU A 187 -11.51 6.65 17.99
N TRP A 188 -11.47 6.64 19.33
CA TRP A 188 -11.89 7.71 20.19
C TRP A 188 -10.86 7.94 21.31
N LYS A 189 -9.96 8.88 21.11
CA LYS A 189 -9.49 9.65 22.26
C LYS A 189 -10.54 10.74 22.41
N GLY A 190 -11.39 10.58 23.41
CA GLY A 190 -12.38 11.60 23.73
C GLY A 190 -11.78 12.98 23.76
N ALA A 191 -12.53 13.95 23.25
CA ALA A 191 -12.23 15.36 23.36
C ALA A 191 -12.14 15.77 24.82
#